data_f64d47d39171ccd0ba11cf96aefd0f65
#
_entry.id   f64d47d39171ccd0ba11cf96aefd0f65
#
_cell.length_a   1.000
_cell.length_b   1.000
_cell.length_c   1.000
_cell.angle_alpha   90.00
_cell.angle_beta   90.00
_cell.angle_gamma   90.00
#
_symmetry.space_group_name_H-M   'P 1'
#
loop_
_entity.id
_entity.type
_entity.pdbx_description
1 polymer ?
#
loop_
_entity_poly.entity_id
_entity_poly.type
_entity_poly.pdbx_seq_one_letter_code
_entity_poly.pdbx_strand_id
1 'polypeptide(L)'
;VELTIALFKTLNLPEDKVIWDVGHQSYTHKILSGRMAEFDELRQYGGLSGFPKRKESPYDSFDTGHSSTSISAGLGIALGRDIRGEDYRVVSVIGDGALTGGMAYEALNNAARMKKNFIIVLNDNKMSISENVGGMSRYLNGLRTGSGYNDLKKSVADALDRIPVVGTAMIDKIKRTKNSIKQLFIPGMLFENMGITY
;
A
#
# COMPACT_ATOMS: atom_id res chain seq x y z
N VAL A 1 14.97 -1.45 0.22
CA VAL A 1 15.89 -0.43 0.77
C VAL A 1 15.35 0.97 0.52
N GLU A 2 15.18 1.37 -0.74
CA GLU A 2 14.82 2.74 -1.15
C GLU A 2 13.49 3.19 -0.56
N LEU A 3 12.46 2.33 -0.61
CA LEU A 3 11.16 2.60 0.01
C LEU A 3 11.29 2.88 1.51
N THR A 4 12.09 2.08 2.23
CA THR A 4 12.30 2.26 3.68
C THR A 4 12.98 3.60 3.96
N ILE A 5 14.01 3.95 3.20
CA ILE A 5 14.70 5.25 3.32
C ILE A 5 13.73 6.41 3.02
N ALA A 6 12.90 6.29 1.99
CA ALA A 6 11.91 7.30 1.65
C ALA A 6 10.89 7.51 2.77
N LEU A 7 10.39 6.42 3.38
CA LEU A 7 9.49 6.49 4.52
C LEU A 7 10.14 7.17 5.74
N PHE A 8 11.40 6.84 6.06
CA PHE A 8 12.13 7.50 7.15
C PHE A 8 12.39 9.00 6.91
N LYS A 9 12.47 9.42 5.63
CA LYS A 9 12.63 10.84 5.28
C LYS A 9 11.33 11.64 5.29
N THR A 10 10.19 10.97 5.10
CA THR A 10 8.88 11.62 4.94
C THR A 10 8.01 11.56 6.19
N LEU A 11 8.25 10.57 7.04
CA LEU A 11 7.49 10.34 8.26
C LEU A 11 8.27 10.80 9.49
N ASN A 12 7.55 11.26 10.50
CA ASN A 12 8.11 11.60 11.81
C ASN A 12 8.09 10.35 12.71
N LEU A 13 9.03 9.43 12.50
CA LEU A 13 9.13 8.19 13.28
C LEU A 13 9.87 8.45 14.60
N PRO A 14 9.46 7.85 15.73
CA PRO A 14 8.45 6.79 15.89
C PRO A 14 7.02 7.29 16.14
N GLU A 15 6.72 8.57 16.07
CA GLU A 15 5.36 9.10 16.27
C GLU A 15 4.42 8.60 15.19
N ASP A 16 4.74 8.81 13.92
CA ASP A 16 4.08 8.15 12.81
C ASP A 16 4.30 6.64 12.88
N LYS A 17 3.36 5.84 12.43
CA LYS A 17 3.38 4.38 12.55
C LYS A 17 3.56 3.71 11.21
N VAL A 18 4.57 2.86 11.10
CA VAL A 18 4.78 2.00 9.93
C VAL A 18 4.62 0.54 10.34
N ILE A 19 3.77 -0.17 9.61
CA ILE A 19 3.51 -1.60 9.82
C ILE A 19 4.01 -2.36 8.57
N TRP A 20 5.00 -3.21 8.77
CA TRP A 20 5.56 -4.04 7.72
C TRP A 20 4.81 -5.36 7.64
N ASP A 21 4.24 -5.71 6.50
CA ASP A 21 3.65 -7.04 6.31
C ASP A 21 4.74 -8.11 6.34
N VAL A 22 4.50 -9.21 7.01
CA VAL A 22 5.48 -10.25 7.35
C VAL A 22 6.66 -9.67 8.15
N GLY A 23 7.33 -8.67 7.63
CA GLY A 23 8.48 -7.99 8.24
C GLY A 23 9.82 -8.68 8.03
N HIS A 24 9.89 -9.74 7.21
CA HIS A 24 11.13 -10.49 6.92
C HIS A 24 12.19 -9.67 6.16
N GLN A 25 11.80 -8.55 5.53
CA GLN A 25 12.70 -7.63 4.80
C GLN A 25 12.87 -6.29 5.53
N SER A 26 12.58 -6.22 6.83
CA SER A 26 12.65 -4.98 7.63
C SER A 26 14.06 -4.64 8.15
N TYR A 27 15.11 -5.25 7.61
CA TYR A 27 16.48 -5.01 8.09
C TYR A 27 16.93 -3.57 7.93
N THR A 28 16.62 -2.94 6.79
CA THR A 28 16.89 -1.51 6.58
C THR A 28 16.16 -0.64 7.63
N HIS A 29 14.93 -0.99 7.99
CA HIS A 29 14.19 -0.33 9.05
C HIS A 29 14.90 -0.47 10.41
N LYS A 30 15.38 -1.67 10.75
CA LYS A 30 16.13 -1.90 11.99
C LYS A 30 17.44 -1.10 12.03
N ILE A 31 18.19 -1.08 10.93
CA ILE A 31 19.43 -0.29 10.80
C ILE A 31 19.14 1.19 11.02
N LEU A 32 18.16 1.74 10.31
CA LEU A 32 17.82 3.17 10.39
C LEU A 32 17.22 3.58 11.74
N SER A 33 16.65 2.63 12.49
CA SER A 33 16.17 2.84 13.85
C SER A 33 17.22 2.59 14.94
N GLY A 34 18.51 2.55 14.57
CA GLY A 34 19.66 2.56 15.49
C GLY A 34 20.16 1.19 15.95
N ARG A 35 19.64 0.09 15.39
CA ARG A 35 19.98 -1.29 15.83
C ARG A 35 21.08 -1.97 15.00
N MET A 36 21.87 -1.20 14.26
CA MET A 36 22.92 -1.75 13.39
C MET A 36 23.97 -2.56 14.18
N ALA A 37 24.34 -2.13 15.37
CA ALA A 37 25.35 -2.80 16.19
C ALA A 37 24.90 -4.20 16.70
N GLU A 38 23.60 -4.47 16.67
CA GLU A 38 23.04 -5.75 17.14
C GLU A 38 22.90 -6.79 16.02
N PHE A 39 23.33 -6.46 14.79
CA PHE A 39 23.15 -7.35 13.64
C PHE A 39 24.02 -8.60 13.67
N ASP A 40 25.13 -8.60 14.43
CA ASP A 40 25.95 -9.81 14.64
C ASP A 40 25.16 -10.92 15.37
N GLU A 41 24.14 -10.55 16.14
CA GLU A 41 23.26 -11.48 16.85
C GLU A 41 21.87 -11.62 16.18
N LEU A 42 21.75 -11.18 14.94
CA LEU A 42 20.49 -11.28 14.18
C LEU A 42 19.99 -12.71 14.09
N ARG A 43 18.74 -12.97 14.48
CA ARG A 43 18.09 -14.28 14.51
C ARG A 43 18.73 -15.32 15.46
N GLN A 44 19.63 -14.91 16.33
CA GLN A 44 20.15 -15.78 17.38
C GLN A 44 19.27 -15.75 18.63
N TYR A 45 19.41 -16.76 19.47
CA TYR A 45 18.67 -16.84 20.73
C TYR A 45 19.07 -15.68 21.66
N GLY A 46 18.08 -14.91 22.10
CA GLY A 46 18.33 -13.71 22.92
C GLY A 46 18.80 -12.48 22.16
N GLY A 47 19.15 -12.62 20.87
CA GLY A 47 19.59 -11.54 20.00
C GLY A 47 18.44 -10.84 19.27
N LEU A 48 18.80 -10.06 18.24
CA LEU A 48 17.88 -9.26 17.44
C LEU A 48 16.93 -10.16 16.62
N SER A 49 15.64 -9.94 16.73
CA SER A 49 14.64 -10.66 15.94
C SER A 49 14.78 -10.38 14.44
N GLY A 50 14.52 -11.38 13.60
CA GLY A 50 14.42 -11.22 12.15
C GLY A 50 13.19 -10.43 11.68
N PHE A 51 12.28 -10.08 12.60
CA PHE A 51 11.02 -9.38 12.35
C PHE A 51 10.89 -8.17 13.29
N PRO A 52 10.11 -7.15 12.94
CA PRO A 52 9.76 -6.08 13.87
C PRO A 52 9.16 -6.60 15.17
N LYS A 53 9.64 -6.08 16.29
CA LYS A 53 9.19 -6.42 17.65
C LYS A 53 9.12 -5.18 18.51
N ARG A 54 7.93 -4.85 19.04
CA ARG A 54 7.70 -3.68 19.91
C ARG A 54 8.58 -3.64 21.14
N LYS A 55 8.99 -4.81 21.64
CA LYS A 55 9.91 -4.91 22.77
C LYS A 55 11.35 -4.48 22.45
N GLU A 56 11.73 -4.46 21.17
CA GLU A 56 13.08 -4.10 20.74
C GLU A 56 13.23 -2.60 20.47
N SER A 57 12.18 -1.95 19.98
CA SER A 57 12.27 -0.54 19.59
C SER A 57 10.90 0.14 19.53
N PRO A 58 10.78 1.42 19.93
CA PRO A 58 9.58 2.21 19.74
C PRO A 58 9.24 2.44 18.26
N TYR A 59 10.19 2.24 17.35
CA TYR A 59 9.97 2.31 15.90
C TYR A 59 9.17 1.11 15.37
N ASP A 60 9.09 0.01 16.11
CA ASP A 60 8.34 -1.18 15.72
C ASP A 60 6.90 -1.07 16.21
N SER A 61 6.02 -0.56 15.35
CA SER A 61 4.62 -0.26 15.71
C SER A 61 3.77 -1.52 15.96
N PHE A 62 4.18 -2.67 15.44
CA PHE A 62 3.47 -3.95 15.55
C PHE A 62 4.42 -5.14 15.50
N ASP A 63 4.11 -6.21 16.25
CA ASP A 63 4.85 -7.46 16.20
C ASP A 63 4.42 -8.26 14.98
N THR A 64 5.28 -8.30 13.95
CA THR A 64 4.98 -8.96 12.69
C THR A 64 5.63 -10.33 12.56
N GLY A 65 5.24 -11.06 11.53
CA GLY A 65 5.73 -12.42 11.22
C GLY A 65 4.81 -13.13 10.22
N HIS A 66 3.51 -13.17 10.49
CA HIS A 66 2.53 -13.74 9.56
C HIS A 66 2.23 -12.76 8.43
N SER A 67 1.99 -13.31 7.21
CA SER A 67 1.58 -12.52 6.05
C SER A 67 0.15 -11.99 6.17
N SER A 68 -0.17 -10.95 5.40
CA SER A 68 -1.51 -10.37 5.23
C SER A 68 -2.08 -9.65 6.45
N THR A 69 -1.26 -9.36 7.47
CA THR A 69 -1.72 -8.77 8.74
C THR A 69 -1.60 -7.25 8.80
N SER A 70 -0.75 -6.65 7.97
CA SER A 70 -0.36 -5.24 8.09
C SER A 70 -1.52 -4.26 7.91
N ILE A 71 -2.42 -4.53 6.96
CA ILE A 71 -3.55 -3.64 6.68
C ILE A 71 -4.53 -3.65 7.86
N SER A 72 -4.85 -4.83 8.41
CA SER A 72 -5.74 -4.95 9.56
C SER A 72 -5.17 -4.27 10.81
N ALA A 73 -3.87 -4.53 11.10
CA ALA A 73 -3.19 -3.90 12.21
C ALA A 73 -3.10 -2.37 12.07
N GLY A 74 -2.74 -1.89 10.86
CA GLY A 74 -2.66 -0.46 10.57
C GLY A 74 -4.02 0.24 10.68
N LEU A 75 -5.08 -0.38 10.19
CA LEU A 75 -6.44 0.13 10.33
C LEU A 75 -6.84 0.23 11.81
N GLY A 76 -6.52 -0.79 12.61
CA GLY A 76 -6.77 -0.77 14.06
C GLY A 76 -6.03 0.37 14.77
N ILE A 77 -4.76 0.60 14.42
CA ILE A 77 -3.96 1.72 14.95
C ILE A 77 -4.56 3.07 14.52
N ALA A 78 -4.97 3.22 13.25
CA ALA A 78 -5.60 4.44 12.76
C ALA A 78 -6.94 4.74 13.47
N LEU A 79 -7.74 3.71 13.75
CA LEU A 79 -8.96 3.84 14.55
C LEU A 79 -8.66 4.25 16.00
N GLY A 80 -7.66 3.62 16.63
CA GLY A 80 -7.23 3.95 17.98
C GLY A 80 -6.74 5.39 18.08
N ARG A 81 -5.94 5.86 17.11
CA ARG A 81 -5.52 7.25 16.97
C ARG A 81 -6.72 8.21 16.95
N ASP A 82 -7.71 7.93 16.08
CA ASP A 82 -8.86 8.81 15.93
C ASP A 82 -9.71 8.86 17.21
N ILE A 83 -9.90 7.72 17.90
CA ILE A 83 -10.64 7.65 19.17
C ILE A 83 -9.93 8.46 20.26
N ARG A 84 -8.60 8.49 20.24
CA ARG A 84 -7.78 9.24 21.22
C ARG A 84 -7.62 10.72 20.85
N GLY A 85 -8.08 11.13 19.67
CA GLY A 85 -7.90 12.51 19.18
C GLY A 85 -6.45 12.84 18.85
N GLU A 86 -5.63 11.84 18.53
CA GLU A 86 -4.24 11.98 18.13
C GLU A 86 -4.15 12.21 16.61
N ASP A 87 -3.07 12.87 16.15
CA ASP A 87 -2.87 13.19 14.73
C ASP A 87 -1.48 12.75 14.26
N TYR A 88 -1.30 11.45 14.10
CA TYR A 88 -0.11 10.87 13.48
C TYR A 88 -0.49 10.04 12.25
N ARG A 89 0.45 9.87 11.34
CA ARG A 89 0.24 9.08 10.13
C ARG A 89 0.35 7.60 10.43
N VAL A 90 -0.43 6.80 9.73
CA VAL A 90 -0.36 5.33 9.80
C VAL A 90 -0.17 4.80 8.39
N VAL A 91 0.89 4.03 8.20
CA VAL A 91 1.28 3.46 6.91
C VAL A 91 1.45 1.96 7.06
N SER A 92 0.73 1.18 6.27
CA SER A 92 0.96 -0.26 6.12
C SER A 92 1.67 -0.54 4.81
N VAL A 93 2.75 -1.31 4.86
CA VAL A 93 3.49 -1.76 3.69
C VAL A 93 3.23 -3.24 3.48
N ILE A 94 2.65 -3.61 2.35
CA ILE A 94 2.31 -4.98 2.01
C ILE A 94 2.91 -5.35 0.65
N GLY A 95 3.44 -6.57 0.54
CA GLY A 95 3.93 -7.13 -0.72
C GLY A 95 2.79 -7.74 -1.54
N ASP A 96 3.01 -7.88 -2.84
CA ASP A 96 2.09 -8.52 -3.79
C ASP A 96 1.73 -9.96 -3.39
N GLY A 97 2.70 -10.73 -2.93
CA GLY A 97 2.48 -12.10 -2.41
C GLY A 97 1.59 -12.11 -1.16
N ALA A 98 1.84 -11.22 -0.20
CA ALA A 98 1.04 -11.12 1.03
C ALA A 98 -0.38 -10.58 0.75
N LEU A 99 -0.56 -9.77 -0.30
CA LEU A 99 -1.88 -9.28 -0.71
C LEU A 99 -2.79 -10.41 -1.23
N THR A 100 -2.28 -11.59 -1.56
CA THR A 100 -3.11 -12.73 -2.00
C THR A 100 -3.88 -13.40 -0.84
N GLY A 101 -3.55 -13.09 0.40
CA GLY A 101 -4.19 -13.68 1.58
C GLY A 101 -5.56 -13.07 1.89
N GLY A 102 -6.51 -13.91 2.35
CA GLY A 102 -7.89 -13.51 2.64
C GLY A 102 -8.00 -12.39 3.66
N MET A 103 -7.17 -12.40 4.71
CA MET A 103 -7.15 -11.37 5.75
C MET A 103 -6.88 -9.96 5.19
N ALA A 104 -6.03 -9.85 4.16
CA ALA A 104 -5.77 -8.57 3.49
C ALA A 104 -7.05 -8.01 2.84
N TYR A 105 -7.88 -8.86 2.21
CA TYR A 105 -9.14 -8.43 1.60
C TYR A 105 -10.19 -8.05 2.63
N GLU A 106 -10.29 -8.78 3.72
CA GLU A 106 -11.18 -8.42 4.83
C GLU A 106 -10.80 -7.05 5.40
N ALA A 107 -9.50 -6.81 5.57
CA ALA A 107 -8.99 -5.53 6.04
C ALA A 107 -9.24 -4.40 5.05
N LEU A 108 -9.02 -4.63 3.74
CA LEU A 108 -9.32 -3.66 2.68
C LEU A 108 -10.81 -3.31 2.63
N ASN A 109 -11.68 -4.30 2.74
CA ASN A 109 -13.13 -4.09 2.78
C ASN A 109 -13.54 -3.21 3.97
N ASN A 110 -12.95 -3.41 5.14
CA ASN A 110 -13.18 -2.57 6.31
C ASN A 110 -12.59 -1.16 6.14
N ALA A 111 -11.35 -1.05 5.62
CA ALA A 111 -10.69 0.22 5.39
C ALA A 111 -11.49 1.11 4.43
N ALA A 112 -11.98 0.53 3.34
CA ALA A 112 -12.83 1.20 2.35
C ALA A 112 -14.11 1.78 2.96
N ARG A 113 -14.75 1.03 3.86
CA ARG A 113 -15.95 1.47 4.58
C ARG A 113 -15.64 2.60 5.58
N MET A 114 -14.54 2.48 6.31
CA MET A 114 -14.23 3.37 7.43
C MET A 114 -13.64 4.72 6.97
N LYS A 115 -13.06 4.81 5.78
CA LYS A 115 -12.51 6.04 5.17
C LYS A 115 -11.60 6.83 6.11
N LYS A 116 -10.71 6.14 6.81
CA LYS A 116 -9.76 6.75 7.74
C LYS A 116 -8.55 7.32 7.00
N ASN A 117 -7.87 8.31 7.61
CA ASN A 117 -6.57 8.75 7.14
C ASN A 117 -5.53 7.67 7.42
N PHE A 118 -5.41 6.75 6.48
CA PHE A 118 -4.60 5.54 6.53
C PHE A 118 -4.01 5.26 5.16
N ILE A 119 -2.71 5.04 5.09
CA ILE A 119 -1.98 4.84 3.84
C ILE A 119 -1.60 3.37 3.72
N ILE A 120 -1.90 2.78 2.58
CA ILE A 120 -1.49 1.41 2.22
C ILE A 120 -0.51 1.51 1.06
N VAL A 121 0.70 1.01 1.26
CA VAL A 121 1.74 0.94 0.23
C VAL A 121 1.81 -0.50 -0.27
N LEU A 122 1.36 -0.73 -1.50
CA LEU A 122 1.55 -2.00 -2.18
C LEU A 122 2.93 -2.01 -2.85
N ASN A 123 3.82 -2.87 -2.35
CA ASN A 123 5.14 -3.08 -2.91
C ASN A 123 5.14 -4.32 -3.82
N ASP A 124 4.96 -4.10 -5.11
CA ASP A 124 4.99 -5.16 -6.12
C ASP A 124 6.36 -5.18 -6.81
N ASN A 125 7.19 -6.12 -6.44
CA ASN A 125 8.53 -6.32 -7.00
C ASN A 125 8.67 -7.63 -7.78
N LYS A 126 7.56 -8.35 -8.03
CA LYS A 126 7.52 -9.70 -8.65
C LYS A 126 8.29 -10.77 -7.88
N MET A 127 8.70 -10.49 -6.67
CA MET A 127 9.52 -11.38 -5.87
C MET A 127 8.69 -11.97 -4.74
N SER A 128 8.32 -13.23 -4.87
CA SER A 128 7.88 -14.09 -3.78
C SER A 128 8.74 -15.35 -3.74
N ILE A 129 8.58 -16.19 -2.70
CA ILE A 129 9.32 -17.45 -2.57
C ILE A 129 9.02 -18.40 -3.74
N SER A 130 7.81 -18.33 -4.28
CA SER A 130 7.36 -19.00 -5.51
C SER A 130 6.61 -17.99 -6.39
N GLU A 131 6.36 -18.35 -7.65
CA GLU A 131 5.53 -17.52 -8.52
C GLU A 131 4.16 -17.27 -7.90
N ASN A 132 3.72 -16.02 -7.88
CA ASN A 132 2.40 -15.66 -7.40
C ASN A 132 1.34 -16.28 -8.30
N VAL A 133 0.44 -17.08 -7.73
CA VAL A 133 -0.65 -17.75 -8.43
C VAL A 133 -2.01 -17.12 -8.12
N GLY A 134 -2.98 -17.34 -9.01
CA GLY A 134 -4.37 -16.94 -8.79
C GLY A 134 -4.78 -15.66 -9.50
N GLY A 135 -6.06 -15.30 -9.32
CA GLY A 135 -6.69 -14.18 -10.02
C GLY A 135 -6.09 -12.82 -9.67
N MET A 136 -5.68 -12.64 -8.42
CA MET A 136 -5.06 -11.38 -7.97
C MET A 136 -3.69 -11.17 -8.58
N SER A 137 -2.87 -12.21 -8.67
CA SER A 137 -1.58 -12.13 -9.36
C SER A 137 -1.75 -11.74 -10.84
N ARG A 138 -2.74 -12.33 -11.51
CA ARG A 138 -3.09 -11.94 -12.90
C ARG A 138 -3.55 -10.50 -12.99
N TYR A 139 -4.37 -10.06 -12.04
CA TYR A 139 -4.86 -8.68 -11.97
C TYR A 139 -3.72 -7.68 -11.77
N LEU A 140 -2.84 -7.89 -10.80
CA LEU A 140 -1.66 -7.03 -10.57
C LEU A 140 -0.69 -7.05 -11.75
N ASN A 141 -0.51 -8.20 -12.40
CA ASN A 141 0.26 -8.28 -13.64
C ASN A 141 -0.38 -7.45 -14.76
N GLY A 142 -1.70 -7.46 -14.89
CA GLY A 142 -2.44 -6.63 -15.85
C GLY A 142 -2.27 -5.14 -15.61
N LEU A 143 -2.27 -4.70 -14.34
CA LEU A 143 -1.97 -3.32 -13.96
C LEU A 143 -0.61 -2.86 -14.47
N ARG A 144 0.37 -3.74 -14.44
CA ARG A 144 1.77 -3.43 -14.70
C ARG A 144 2.17 -3.58 -16.16
N THR A 145 1.58 -4.55 -16.87
CA THR A 145 1.90 -4.84 -18.29
C THR A 145 1.11 -4.00 -19.27
N GLY A 146 0.19 -3.17 -18.79
CA GLY A 146 -0.63 -2.27 -19.60
C GLY A 146 0.19 -1.16 -20.29
N SER A 147 1.14 -1.55 -21.16
CA SER A 147 1.75 -0.61 -22.13
C SER A 147 0.67 0.11 -22.96
N GLY A 148 -0.47 -0.55 -23.20
CA GLY A 148 -1.66 0.06 -23.77
C GLY A 148 -2.29 1.19 -22.94
N TYR A 149 -1.99 1.29 -21.66
CA TYR A 149 -2.51 2.38 -20.81
C TYR A 149 -1.95 3.74 -21.18
N ASN A 150 -0.64 3.85 -21.37
CA ASN A 150 -0.01 5.11 -21.75
C ASN A 150 -0.37 5.50 -23.19
N ASP A 151 -0.51 4.54 -24.10
CA ASP A 151 -0.89 4.77 -25.47
C ASP A 151 -2.38 5.13 -25.57
N LEU A 152 -3.24 4.48 -24.79
CA LEU A 152 -4.66 4.80 -24.71
C LEU A 152 -4.89 6.15 -24.02
N LYS A 153 -4.16 6.47 -22.95
CA LYS A 153 -4.21 7.77 -22.27
C LYS A 153 -3.83 8.90 -23.24
N LYS A 154 -2.81 8.69 -24.07
CA LYS A 154 -2.44 9.62 -25.14
C LYS A 154 -3.54 9.75 -26.19
N SER A 155 -4.04 8.62 -26.71
CA SER A 155 -5.09 8.60 -27.73
C SER A 155 -6.40 9.22 -27.27
N VAL A 156 -6.78 9.01 -26.00
CA VAL A 156 -7.98 9.62 -25.41
C VAL A 156 -7.76 11.11 -25.11
N ALA A 157 -6.58 11.51 -24.66
CA ALA A 157 -6.25 12.93 -24.50
C ALA A 157 -6.26 13.65 -25.85
N ASP A 158 -5.62 13.10 -26.88
CA ASP A 158 -5.59 13.65 -28.23
C ASP A 158 -6.98 13.69 -28.91
N ALA A 159 -7.85 12.73 -28.59
CA ALA A 159 -9.24 12.73 -29.07
C ALA A 159 -10.10 13.79 -28.36
N LEU A 160 -9.87 14.04 -27.08
CA LEU A 160 -10.59 15.05 -26.29
C LEU A 160 -10.15 16.48 -26.64
N ASP A 161 -8.88 16.69 -26.97
CA ASP A 161 -8.35 17.98 -27.40
C ASP A 161 -8.88 18.40 -28.79
N ARG A 162 -9.39 17.44 -29.59
CA ARG A 162 -10.02 17.69 -30.91
C ARG A 162 -11.50 18.05 -30.83
N ILE A 163 -12.13 17.98 -29.66
CA ILE A 163 -13.54 18.33 -29.50
C ILE A 163 -13.64 19.82 -29.15
N PRO A 164 -14.26 20.67 -29.97
CA PRO A 164 -14.45 22.09 -29.67
C PRO A 164 -15.30 22.23 -28.39
N VAL A 165 -14.83 23.06 -27.47
CA VAL A 165 -15.49 23.32 -26.20
C VAL A 165 -16.83 24.01 -26.43
N VAL A 166 -17.92 23.33 -26.22
CA VAL A 166 -19.28 23.89 -26.27
C VAL A 166 -19.98 23.57 -24.94
N GLY A 167 -20.09 24.59 -24.09
CA GLY A 167 -21.05 24.69 -22.97
C GLY A 167 -20.78 23.83 -21.72
N THR A 168 -21.06 24.41 -20.54
CA THR A 168 -20.86 23.80 -19.20
C THR A 168 -21.63 22.49 -18.97
N ALA A 169 -22.80 22.31 -19.57
CA ALA A 169 -23.59 21.08 -19.49
C ALA A 169 -22.93 19.88 -20.21
N MET A 170 -22.06 20.13 -21.18
CA MET A 170 -21.33 19.09 -21.89
C MET A 170 -20.10 18.62 -21.11
N ILE A 171 -19.53 19.47 -20.27
CA ILE A 171 -18.38 19.14 -19.41
C ILE A 171 -18.75 18.04 -18.39
N ASP A 172 -19.94 18.08 -17.81
CA ASP A 172 -20.41 17.04 -16.87
C ASP A 172 -20.72 15.72 -17.57
N LYS A 173 -21.22 15.79 -18.80
CA LYS A 173 -21.46 14.60 -19.62
C LYS A 173 -20.13 13.97 -20.08
N ILE A 174 -19.15 14.79 -20.44
CA ILE A 174 -17.78 14.37 -20.80
C ILE A 174 -17.07 13.78 -19.58
N LYS A 175 -17.19 14.38 -18.39
CA LYS A 175 -16.63 13.81 -17.15
C LYS A 175 -17.24 12.45 -16.82
N ARG A 176 -18.55 12.28 -16.95
CA ARG A 176 -19.22 10.97 -16.77
C ARG A 176 -18.78 9.94 -17.81
N THR A 177 -18.70 10.32 -19.07
CA THR A 177 -18.22 9.47 -20.15
C THR A 177 -16.73 9.13 -19.99
N LYS A 178 -15.91 10.11 -19.59
CA LYS A 178 -14.48 9.91 -19.29
C LYS A 178 -14.28 8.93 -18.13
N ASN A 179 -15.10 9.02 -17.06
CA ASN A 179 -15.09 8.07 -15.97
C ASN A 179 -15.57 6.69 -16.41
N SER A 180 -16.60 6.59 -17.25
CA SER A 180 -17.11 5.31 -17.78
C SER A 180 -16.12 4.63 -18.73
N ILE A 181 -15.41 5.41 -19.57
CA ILE A 181 -14.34 4.91 -20.44
C ILE A 181 -13.12 4.49 -19.59
N LYS A 182 -12.78 5.28 -18.57
CA LYS A 182 -11.73 4.96 -17.61
C LYS A 182 -12.04 3.61 -16.92
N GLN A 183 -13.31 3.37 -16.61
CA GLN A 183 -13.81 2.14 -15.99
C GLN A 183 -13.68 0.89 -16.88
N LEU A 184 -13.75 1.03 -18.19
CA LEU A 184 -13.66 -0.10 -19.12
C LEU A 184 -12.23 -0.57 -19.41
N PHE A 185 -11.20 0.27 -19.16
CA PHE A 185 -9.86 0.04 -19.67
C PHE A 185 -8.72 0.14 -18.65
N ILE A 186 -9.00 0.46 -17.36
CA ILE A 186 -7.94 0.59 -16.36
C ILE A 186 -7.95 -0.60 -15.39
N PRO A 187 -6.89 -1.40 -15.38
CA PRO A 187 -6.75 -2.51 -14.45
C PRO A 187 -6.50 -2.12 -12.98
N GLY A 188 -6.60 -0.87 -12.58
CA GLY A 188 -6.46 -0.39 -11.17
C GLY A 188 -7.75 -0.31 -10.38
N MET A 189 -8.88 -0.64 -11.01
CA MET A 189 -10.19 -0.32 -10.49
C MET A 189 -10.69 -1.15 -9.30
N LEU A 190 -10.03 -2.25 -8.94
CA LEU A 190 -10.48 -3.03 -7.79
C LEU A 190 -10.49 -2.16 -6.53
N PHE A 191 -9.40 -1.47 -6.25
CA PHE A 191 -9.28 -0.63 -5.06
C PHE A 191 -10.19 0.60 -5.12
N GLU A 192 -10.27 1.26 -6.29
CA GLU A 192 -11.19 2.39 -6.51
C GLU A 192 -12.66 1.95 -6.41
N ASN A 193 -13.04 0.78 -6.96
CA ASN A 193 -14.39 0.23 -6.85
C ASN A 193 -14.76 -0.16 -5.42
N MET A 194 -13.79 -0.53 -4.61
CA MET A 194 -13.97 -0.71 -3.16
C MET A 194 -14.11 0.62 -2.42
N GLY A 195 -13.82 1.77 -3.05
CA GLY A 195 -13.86 3.10 -2.43
C GLY A 195 -12.55 3.53 -1.79
N ILE A 196 -11.44 2.87 -2.15
CA ILE A 196 -10.08 3.24 -1.74
C ILE A 196 -9.47 4.09 -2.87
N THR A 197 -8.93 5.26 -2.53
CA THR A 197 -8.22 6.09 -3.51
C THR A 197 -6.88 5.43 -3.84
N TYR A 198 -6.67 5.18 -5.13
CA TYR A 198 -5.48 4.49 -5.63
C TYR A 198 -4.70 5.36 -6.61
#